data_465bfc2be0a37c01b6530513062b8e1e
#
_entry.id   465bfc2be0a37c01b6530513062b8e1e
#
_cell.length_a   1.000
_cell.length_b   1.000
_cell.length_c   1.000
_cell.angle_alpha   90.00
_cell.angle_beta   90.00
_cell.angle_gamma   90.00
#
_symmetry.space_group_name_H-M   'P 1'
#
loop_
_entity.id
_entity.type
_entity.pdbx_description
1 polymer ?
#
loop_
_entity_poly.entity_id
_entity_poly.type
_entity_poly.pdbx_seq_one_letter_code
_entity_poly.pdbx_strand_id
1 'polypeptide(L)'
;MLDLGDGQAVAFKVESHNHPSAVEPFQGAATGVGGILRDIIAMGARPIALLDGLRFAEPGWMFERAVEGIGHYGNCVGVPTVGGEVVFDEAYRGNCLVNAMCVGLLPKEGLTRAGATAAGRAIVLYGATTGRDGIGGASVLASQEFAEEAADKRPTVQIGDPFTGKKLIEASQELVELGLVDSLQDCGAAGLASALAEMARDGAGVDVELDQVPLREDDLEPWEVMISESQERMCA
;
A
#
# COMPACT_ATOMS: atom_id res chain seq x y z
N MET A 1 -0.21 -4.82 16.65
CA MET A 1 1.11 -5.10 17.27
C MET A 1 0.94 -6.00 18.48
N LEU A 2 1.83 -6.98 18.63
CA LEU A 2 1.89 -7.86 19.80
C LEU A 2 3.29 -7.79 20.41
N ASP A 3 3.35 -7.76 21.75
CA ASP A 3 4.60 -7.82 22.50
C ASP A 3 5.16 -9.25 22.47
N LEU A 4 6.40 -9.42 22.07
CA LEU A 4 7.11 -10.70 22.05
C LEU A 4 7.96 -10.97 23.29
N GLY A 5 8.08 -9.99 24.19
CA GLY A 5 9.05 -9.99 25.27
C GLY A 5 10.41 -9.44 24.84
N ASP A 6 11.35 -9.34 25.78
CA ASP A 6 12.74 -8.87 25.56
C ASP A 6 12.86 -7.53 24.81
N GLY A 7 11.88 -6.66 24.96
CA GLY A 7 11.85 -5.33 24.32
C GLY A 7 11.50 -5.35 22.83
N GLN A 8 11.03 -6.46 22.29
CA GLN A 8 10.63 -6.60 20.90
C GLN A 8 9.12 -6.74 20.75
N ALA A 9 8.62 -6.30 19.61
CA ALA A 9 7.23 -6.45 19.22
C ALA A 9 7.12 -6.87 17.74
N VAL A 10 6.02 -7.55 17.42
CA VAL A 10 5.64 -7.89 16.06
C VAL A 10 4.45 -7.04 15.63
N ALA A 11 4.55 -6.43 14.46
CA ALA A 11 3.46 -5.82 13.75
C ALA A 11 3.04 -6.72 12.58
N PHE A 12 1.75 -6.82 12.32
CA PHE A 12 1.25 -7.49 11.13
C PHE A 12 -0.06 -6.87 10.69
N LYS A 13 -0.31 -6.91 9.38
CA LYS A 13 -1.55 -6.49 8.75
C LYS A 13 -1.81 -7.37 7.55
N VAL A 14 -3.08 -7.61 7.26
CA VAL A 14 -3.56 -8.25 6.04
C VAL A 14 -4.49 -7.30 5.31
N GLU A 15 -4.37 -7.26 4.00
CA GLU A 15 -5.21 -6.46 3.12
C GLU A 15 -5.56 -7.23 1.86
N SER A 16 -6.75 -6.97 1.33
CA SER A 16 -7.23 -7.58 0.10
C SER A 16 -7.03 -6.63 -1.08
N HIS A 17 -6.38 -7.11 -2.13
CA HIS A 17 -6.16 -6.37 -3.37
C HIS A 17 -6.82 -7.09 -4.55
N ASN A 18 -8.13 -7.34 -4.42
CA ASN A 18 -8.88 -8.25 -5.29
C ASN A 18 -9.19 -7.64 -6.64
N HIS A 19 -9.80 -6.46 -6.63
CA HIS A 19 -10.26 -5.81 -7.85
C HIS A 19 -9.12 -5.45 -8.82
N PRO A 20 -8.03 -4.81 -8.37
CA PRO A 20 -6.88 -4.57 -9.23
C PRO A 20 -6.29 -5.86 -9.81
N SER A 21 -6.28 -6.94 -9.02
CA SER A 21 -5.80 -8.26 -9.46
C SER A 21 -6.74 -8.95 -10.46
N ALA A 22 -8.04 -8.66 -10.41
CA ALA A 22 -8.99 -9.16 -11.40
C ALA A 22 -8.82 -8.46 -12.76
N VAL A 23 -8.41 -7.19 -12.78
CA VAL A 23 -8.19 -6.40 -13.99
C VAL A 23 -6.81 -6.65 -14.58
N GLU A 24 -5.76 -6.59 -13.77
CA GLU A 24 -4.36 -6.82 -14.16
C GLU A 24 -3.66 -7.64 -13.05
N PRO A 25 -3.67 -8.96 -13.13
CA PRO A 25 -3.30 -9.81 -12.00
C PRO A 25 -1.86 -9.66 -11.55
N PHE A 26 -0.91 -9.38 -12.46
CA PHE A 26 0.48 -9.15 -12.07
C PHE A 26 0.63 -7.86 -11.28
N GLN A 27 0.19 -6.73 -11.85
CA GLN A 27 0.33 -5.44 -11.19
C GLN A 27 -0.58 -5.32 -9.96
N GLY A 28 -1.80 -5.83 -10.04
CA GLY A 28 -2.73 -5.83 -8.92
C GLY A 28 -2.20 -6.59 -7.71
N ALA A 29 -1.60 -7.75 -7.91
CA ALA A 29 -0.99 -8.53 -6.83
C ALA A 29 0.32 -7.91 -6.34
N ALA A 30 1.16 -7.39 -7.24
CA ALA A 30 2.39 -6.69 -6.89
C ALA A 30 2.13 -5.45 -6.02
N THR A 31 1.14 -4.63 -6.39
CA THR A 31 0.76 -3.44 -5.61
C THR A 31 0.09 -3.80 -4.28
N GLY A 32 -0.59 -4.93 -4.19
CA GLY A 32 -1.07 -5.49 -2.93
C GLY A 32 0.08 -5.75 -1.95
N VAL A 33 1.16 -6.37 -2.44
CA VAL A 33 2.39 -6.55 -1.65
C VAL A 33 3.02 -5.20 -1.28
N GLY A 34 3.14 -4.27 -2.23
CA GLY A 34 3.69 -2.94 -1.98
C GLY A 34 2.91 -2.17 -0.91
N GLY A 35 1.59 -2.19 -0.99
CA GLY A 35 0.70 -1.55 -0.02
C GLY A 35 0.87 -2.10 1.38
N ILE A 36 0.81 -3.43 1.54
CA ILE A 36 0.93 -4.04 2.87
C ILE A 36 2.31 -3.85 3.51
N LEU A 37 3.37 -3.77 2.70
CA LEU A 37 4.71 -3.42 3.18
C LEU A 37 4.75 -2.00 3.73
N ARG A 38 4.13 -1.02 3.04
CA ARG A 38 4.07 0.38 3.50
C ARG A 38 3.30 0.53 4.80
N ASP A 39 2.21 -0.21 4.99
CA ASP A 39 1.47 -0.23 6.25
C ASP A 39 2.35 -0.67 7.43
N ILE A 40 3.18 -1.69 7.23
CA ILE A 40 4.10 -2.17 8.26
C ILE A 40 5.21 -1.15 8.53
N ILE A 41 5.71 -0.50 7.49
CA ILE A 41 6.70 0.59 7.63
C ILE A 41 6.10 1.79 8.36
N ALA A 42 4.84 2.14 8.08
CA ALA A 42 4.13 3.24 8.75
C ALA A 42 4.01 3.01 10.26
N MET A 43 4.04 1.75 10.71
CA MET A 43 4.11 1.39 12.14
C MET A 43 5.52 1.47 12.74
N GLY A 44 6.54 1.84 11.98
CA GLY A 44 7.95 1.83 12.40
C GLY A 44 8.56 0.42 12.39
N ALA A 45 7.85 -0.58 11.88
CA ALA A 45 8.33 -1.95 11.85
C ALA A 45 9.10 -2.26 10.57
N ARG A 46 10.17 -3.07 10.69
CA ARG A 46 10.89 -3.60 9.52
C ARG A 46 10.16 -4.83 8.99
N PRO A 47 9.69 -4.82 7.75
CA PRO A 47 9.10 -6.01 7.11
C PRO A 47 10.10 -7.17 7.05
N ILE A 48 9.66 -8.36 7.45
CA ILE A 48 10.50 -9.56 7.49
C ILE A 48 9.92 -10.76 6.75
N ALA A 49 8.60 -10.80 6.58
CA ALA A 49 7.92 -11.93 5.95
C ALA A 49 6.59 -11.49 5.32
N LEU A 50 6.25 -12.14 4.21
CA LEU A 50 4.97 -12.07 3.54
C LEU A 50 4.24 -13.41 3.66
N LEU A 51 2.93 -13.35 3.72
CA LEU A 51 2.03 -14.49 3.63
C LEU A 51 0.85 -14.10 2.72
N ASP A 52 0.37 -15.05 1.92
CA ASP A 52 -0.69 -14.75 0.96
C ASP A 52 -1.86 -15.73 1.08
N GLY A 53 -3.07 -15.20 1.02
CA GLY A 53 -4.30 -15.97 0.97
C GLY A 53 -4.95 -15.81 -0.41
N LEU A 54 -4.75 -16.79 -1.30
CA LEU A 54 -5.18 -16.70 -2.70
C LEU A 54 -6.42 -17.53 -2.96
N ARG A 55 -7.41 -16.94 -3.63
CA ARG A 55 -8.66 -17.59 -4.02
C ARG A 55 -8.92 -17.32 -5.49
N PHE A 56 -8.96 -18.38 -6.30
CA PHE A 56 -9.19 -18.33 -7.75
C PHE A 56 -10.16 -19.42 -8.16
N ALA A 57 -10.81 -19.27 -9.31
CA ALA A 57 -11.68 -20.32 -9.82
C ALA A 57 -10.90 -21.58 -10.21
N GLU A 58 -9.72 -21.41 -10.78
CA GLU A 58 -8.90 -22.50 -11.32
C GLU A 58 -7.41 -22.13 -11.34
N PRO A 59 -6.50 -23.10 -11.36
CA PRO A 59 -5.09 -22.87 -11.63
C PRO A 59 -4.90 -22.52 -13.11
N GLY A 60 -4.78 -21.23 -13.43
CA GLY A 60 -4.67 -20.73 -14.78
C GLY A 60 -3.94 -19.40 -14.83
N TRP A 61 -3.96 -18.75 -16.00
CA TRP A 61 -3.20 -17.55 -16.30
C TRP A 61 -3.32 -16.45 -15.22
N MET A 62 -4.54 -16.19 -14.73
CA MET A 62 -4.75 -15.14 -13.71
C MET A 62 -4.02 -15.48 -12.41
N PHE A 63 -4.13 -16.73 -11.96
CA PHE A 63 -3.43 -17.19 -10.76
C PHE A 63 -1.91 -17.13 -10.94
N GLU A 64 -1.39 -17.63 -12.05
CA GLU A 64 0.05 -17.62 -12.36
C GLU A 64 0.59 -16.19 -12.38
N ARG A 65 -0.11 -15.25 -13.04
CA ARG A 65 0.30 -13.84 -13.09
C ARG A 65 0.24 -13.16 -11.73
N ALA A 66 -0.76 -13.47 -10.91
CA ALA A 66 -0.83 -12.94 -9.54
C ALA A 66 0.36 -13.43 -8.68
N VAL A 67 0.67 -14.71 -8.74
CA VAL A 67 1.82 -15.31 -8.03
C VAL A 67 3.15 -14.70 -8.52
N GLU A 68 3.30 -14.50 -9.84
CA GLU A 68 4.48 -13.81 -10.38
C GLU A 68 4.60 -12.37 -9.85
N GLY A 69 3.50 -11.61 -9.78
CA GLY A 69 3.47 -10.25 -9.25
C GLY A 69 3.89 -10.18 -7.78
N ILE A 70 3.35 -11.07 -6.94
CA ILE A 70 3.74 -11.22 -5.54
C ILE A 70 5.23 -11.54 -5.41
N GLY A 71 5.69 -12.57 -6.12
CA GLY A 71 7.09 -12.99 -6.10
C GLY A 71 8.04 -11.93 -6.62
N HIS A 72 7.67 -11.23 -7.69
CA HIS A 72 8.45 -10.13 -8.25
C HIS A 72 8.67 -9.02 -7.21
N TYR A 73 7.58 -8.52 -6.64
CA TYR A 73 7.69 -7.40 -5.68
C TYR A 73 8.46 -7.82 -4.42
N GLY A 74 8.08 -8.95 -3.80
CA GLY A 74 8.73 -9.45 -2.60
C GLY A 74 10.23 -9.70 -2.77
N ASN A 75 10.63 -10.33 -3.89
CA ASN A 75 12.04 -10.60 -4.21
C ASN A 75 12.84 -9.31 -4.42
N CYS A 76 12.28 -8.32 -5.13
CA CYS A 76 12.97 -7.06 -5.39
C CYS A 76 13.20 -6.25 -4.11
N VAL A 77 12.27 -6.26 -3.17
CA VAL A 77 12.43 -5.58 -1.87
C VAL A 77 13.19 -6.41 -0.84
N GLY A 78 13.39 -7.70 -1.09
CA GLY A 78 14.10 -8.62 -0.22
C GLY A 78 13.28 -9.10 0.98
N VAL A 79 11.96 -9.20 0.84
CA VAL A 79 11.04 -9.74 1.86
C VAL A 79 10.42 -11.03 1.32
N PRO A 80 10.74 -12.20 1.90
CA PRO A 80 10.28 -13.49 1.37
C PRO A 80 8.82 -13.75 1.70
N THR A 81 8.09 -14.38 0.77
CA THR A 81 6.82 -15.05 1.08
C THR A 81 7.13 -16.40 1.74
N VAL A 82 6.74 -16.55 3.00
CA VAL A 82 7.10 -17.72 3.82
C VAL A 82 5.94 -18.69 4.05
N GLY A 83 4.73 -18.31 3.64
CA GLY A 83 3.55 -19.15 3.83
C GLY A 83 2.30 -18.53 3.22
N GLY A 84 1.18 -19.18 3.50
CA GLY A 84 -0.12 -18.76 3.00
C GLY A 84 -0.98 -19.96 2.64
N GLU A 85 -2.06 -19.73 1.91
CA GLU A 85 -2.92 -20.78 1.38
C GLU A 85 -3.46 -20.43 0.01
N VAL A 86 -3.74 -21.45 -0.78
CA VAL A 86 -4.39 -21.32 -2.09
C VAL A 86 -5.63 -22.19 -2.11
N VAL A 87 -6.75 -21.62 -2.52
CA VAL A 87 -8.01 -22.36 -2.72
C VAL A 87 -8.51 -22.09 -4.13
N PHE A 88 -8.90 -23.15 -4.82
CA PHE A 88 -9.59 -23.08 -6.10
C PHE A 88 -11.05 -23.49 -5.93
N ASP A 89 -11.97 -22.61 -6.28
CA ASP A 89 -13.41 -22.87 -6.25
C ASP A 89 -14.11 -22.01 -7.31
N GLU A 90 -15.07 -22.60 -8.01
CA GLU A 90 -15.84 -21.93 -9.07
C GLU A 90 -16.51 -20.62 -8.60
N ALA A 91 -16.81 -20.50 -7.33
CA ALA A 91 -17.38 -19.27 -6.74
C ALA A 91 -16.50 -18.04 -6.92
N TYR A 92 -15.20 -18.22 -7.16
CA TYR A 92 -14.26 -17.12 -7.41
C TYR A 92 -14.09 -16.76 -8.89
N ARG A 93 -14.89 -17.33 -9.78
CA ARG A 93 -14.86 -16.97 -11.20
C ARG A 93 -15.29 -15.52 -11.40
N GLY A 94 -14.40 -14.74 -12.03
CA GLY A 94 -14.62 -13.30 -12.24
C GLY A 94 -14.40 -12.41 -10.99
N ASN A 95 -14.12 -12.98 -9.83
CA ASN A 95 -13.85 -12.23 -8.59
C ASN A 95 -12.81 -12.97 -7.73
N CYS A 96 -11.57 -12.97 -8.18
CA CYS A 96 -10.48 -13.56 -7.41
C CYS A 96 -10.22 -12.79 -6.11
N LEU A 97 -9.72 -13.48 -5.09
CA LEU A 97 -9.26 -12.85 -3.86
C LEU A 97 -7.73 -12.98 -3.77
N VAL A 98 -7.09 -11.83 -3.67
CA VAL A 98 -5.64 -11.72 -3.42
C VAL A 98 -5.48 -11.00 -2.09
N ASN A 99 -5.22 -11.76 -1.03
CA ASN A 99 -4.98 -11.21 0.29
C ASN A 99 -3.48 -11.29 0.58
N ALA A 100 -2.85 -10.14 0.73
CA ALA A 100 -1.45 -10.04 1.11
C ALA A 100 -1.35 -9.69 2.61
N MET A 101 -0.51 -10.41 3.32
CA MET A 101 -0.17 -10.15 4.72
C MET A 101 1.32 -9.89 4.84
N CYS A 102 1.68 -8.88 5.61
CA CYS A 102 3.07 -8.64 5.97
C CYS A 102 3.24 -8.71 7.48
N VAL A 103 4.36 -9.28 7.88
CA VAL A 103 4.84 -9.31 9.27
C VAL A 103 6.11 -8.50 9.36
N GLY A 104 6.19 -7.63 10.37
CA GLY A 104 7.37 -6.83 10.66
C GLY A 104 7.78 -6.88 12.13
N LEU A 105 9.04 -6.61 12.38
CA LEU A 105 9.59 -6.49 13.72
C LEU A 105 9.97 -5.04 14.04
N LEU A 106 9.80 -4.67 15.29
CA LEU A 106 10.18 -3.35 15.80
C LEU A 106 10.59 -3.46 17.28
N PRO A 107 11.42 -2.53 17.79
CA PRO A 107 11.54 -2.32 19.23
C PRO A 107 10.16 -1.97 19.78
N LYS A 108 9.79 -2.50 20.95
CA LYS A 108 8.47 -2.27 21.57
C LYS A 108 8.14 -0.76 21.70
N GLU A 109 9.13 0.04 21.97
CA GLU A 109 9.01 1.49 22.13
C GLU A 109 9.13 2.26 20.81
N GLY A 110 9.44 1.57 19.71
CA GLY A 110 9.61 2.15 18.37
C GLY A 110 8.32 2.24 17.55
N LEU A 111 7.15 2.01 18.17
CA LEU A 111 5.87 2.08 17.46
C LEU A 111 5.59 3.51 17.00
N THR A 112 5.59 3.72 15.71
CA THR A 112 5.15 4.96 15.06
C THR A 112 3.63 4.92 14.83
N ARG A 113 2.97 6.07 14.94
CA ARG A 113 1.53 6.21 14.72
C ARG A 113 1.26 7.22 13.62
N ALA A 114 0.09 7.14 13.00
CA ALA A 114 -0.31 8.06 11.95
C ALA A 114 -0.62 9.48 12.45
N GLY A 115 -1.08 9.64 13.70
CA GLY A 115 -1.59 10.90 14.23
C GLY A 115 -0.56 12.01 14.31
N ALA A 116 -0.91 13.21 13.87
CA ALA A 116 -0.10 14.42 14.02
C ALA A 116 0.07 14.75 15.52
N THR A 117 1.29 15.02 15.93
CA THR A 117 1.63 15.18 17.36
C THR A 117 1.46 16.59 17.88
N ALA A 118 1.54 17.62 17.02
CA ALA A 118 1.40 19.02 17.42
C ALA A 118 1.11 19.94 16.22
N ALA A 119 0.47 21.07 16.47
CA ALA A 119 0.32 22.14 15.48
C ALA A 119 1.68 22.75 15.09
N GLY A 120 1.81 23.17 13.84
CA GLY A 120 3.03 23.75 13.31
C GLY A 120 4.10 22.77 12.86
N ARG A 121 3.84 21.46 12.92
CA ARG A 121 4.69 20.44 12.33
C ARG A 121 4.51 20.41 10.83
N ALA A 122 5.60 20.18 10.09
CA ALA A 122 5.55 19.98 8.65
C ALA A 122 5.15 18.55 8.31
N ILE A 123 4.33 18.39 7.29
CA ILE A 123 4.08 17.09 6.65
C ILE A 123 4.93 17.04 5.39
N VAL A 124 5.71 15.98 5.27
CA VAL A 124 6.57 15.72 4.12
C VAL A 124 6.03 14.53 3.34
N LEU A 125 5.60 14.76 2.10
CA LEU A 125 5.32 13.70 1.13
C LEU A 125 6.62 13.27 0.49
N TYR A 126 6.91 11.96 0.48
CA TYR A 126 8.13 11.41 -0.12
C TYR A 126 7.87 10.09 -0.82
N GLY A 127 8.73 9.73 -1.76
CA GLY A 127 8.64 8.55 -2.60
C GLY A 127 8.44 8.88 -4.07
N ALA A 128 7.56 8.17 -4.76
CA ALA A 128 7.25 8.38 -6.16
C ALA A 128 6.46 9.68 -6.40
N THR A 129 6.50 10.16 -7.64
CA THR A 129 5.68 11.29 -8.09
C THR A 129 4.21 10.89 -8.29
N THR A 130 3.31 11.84 -8.15
CA THR A 130 1.87 11.64 -8.25
C THR A 130 1.40 11.68 -9.72
N GLY A 131 0.68 10.68 -10.15
CA GLY A 131 -0.01 10.58 -11.44
C GLY A 131 -1.49 10.24 -11.29
N ARG A 132 -2.18 9.91 -12.39
CA ARG A 132 -3.61 9.53 -12.39
C ARG A 132 -3.88 8.07 -12.02
N ASP A 133 -2.98 7.42 -11.31
CA ASP A 133 -3.14 6.01 -10.94
C ASP A 133 -4.29 5.83 -9.95
N GLY A 134 -5.10 4.81 -10.17
CA GLY A 134 -6.12 4.36 -9.22
C GLY A 134 -7.26 5.35 -8.96
N ILE A 135 -7.35 6.47 -9.68
CA ILE A 135 -8.41 7.46 -9.47
C ILE A 135 -9.78 6.80 -9.68
N GLY A 136 -10.59 6.82 -8.62
CA GLY A 136 -11.86 6.10 -8.59
C GLY A 136 -11.73 4.60 -8.34
N GLY A 137 -10.51 4.06 -8.18
CA GLY A 137 -10.25 2.63 -7.98
C GLY A 137 -10.95 2.07 -6.75
N ALA A 138 -10.54 2.49 -5.57
CA ALA A 138 -11.07 1.92 -4.32
C ALA A 138 -12.55 2.26 -4.07
N SER A 139 -12.99 3.47 -4.41
CA SER A 139 -14.35 3.94 -4.10
C SER A 139 -15.38 3.57 -5.17
N VAL A 140 -15.04 3.61 -6.45
CA VAL A 140 -15.97 3.33 -7.55
C VAL A 140 -16.03 1.84 -7.84
N LEU A 141 -14.88 1.15 -7.77
CA LEU A 141 -14.78 -0.27 -8.13
C LEU A 141 -15.27 -1.21 -7.03
N ALA A 142 -15.21 -0.81 -5.77
CA ALA A 142 -15.74 -1.60 -4.66
C ALA A 142 -17.29 -1.71 -4.66
N SER A 143 -17.98 -0.84 -5.40
CA SER A 143 -19.46 -0.79 -5.46
C SER A 143 -20.05 -1.23 -6.81
N GLN A 144 -19.22 -1.63 -7.80
CA GLN A 144 -19.71 -2.08 -9.10
C GLN A 144 -19.55 -3.59 -9.27
N GLU A 145 -20.57 -4.23 -9.86
CA GLU A 145 -20.44 -5.60 -10.35
C GLU A 145 -19.44 -5.65 -11.54
N PHE A 146 -18.68 -6.73 -11.63
CA PHE A 146 -17.75 -6.97 -12.74
C PHE A 146 -18.56 -7.17 -14.04
N ALA A 147 -18.80 -6.09 -14.78
CA ALA A 147 -19.34 -6.16 -16.13
C ALA A 147 -18.20 -6.37 -17.15
N GLU A 148 -18.54 -6.86 -18.34
CA GLU A 148 -17.61 -7.22 -19.46
C GLU A 148 -16.69 -6.07 -19.95
N GLU A 149 -16.77 -4.88 -19.38
CA GLU A 149 -16.02 -3.67 -19.77
C GLU A 149 -14.67 -3.49 -19.04
N ALA A 150 -14.06 -4.57 -18.57
CA ALA A 150 -12.77 -4.49 -17.83
C ALA A 150 -11.62 -3.88 -18.66
N ALA A 151 -11.71 -3.90 -19.99
CA ALA A 151 -10.69 -3.34 -20.87
C ALA A 151 -10.58 -1.81 -20.81
N ASP A 152 -11.69 -1.10 -20.59
CA ASP A 152 -11.71 0.36 -20.50
C ASP A 152 -11.21 0.88 -19.15
N LYS A 153 -11.05 -0.01 -18.15
CA LYS A 153 -10.60 0.32 -16.79
C LYS A 153 -9.09 0.18 -16.58
N ARG A 154 -8.35 -0.29 -17.57
CA ARG A 154 -6.87 -0.42 -17.49
C ARG A 154 -6.12 0.87 -17.15
N PRO A 155 -6.56 2.08 -17.58
CA PRO A 155 -5.90 3.32 -17.17
C PRO A 155 -5.94 3.59 -15.66
N THR A 156 -6.85 2.95 -14.92
CA THR A 156 -6.98 3.10 -13.46
C THR A 156 -6.16 2.09 -12.67
N VAL A 157 -5.43 1.20 -13.34
CA VAL A 157 -4.59 0.19 -12.68
C VAL A 157 -3.37 0.87 -12.04
N GLN A 158 -3.16 0.56 -10.80
CA GLN A 158 -1.97 0.94 -10.07
C GLN A 158 -0.77 0.11 -10.58
N ILE A 159 0.39 0.74 -10.70
CA ILE A 159 1.64 0.08 -11.10
C ILE A 159 2.58 0.07 -9.90
N GLY A 160 3.04 -1.11 -9.53
CA GLY A 160 4.01 -1.29 -8.46
C GLY A 160 5.45 -1.10 -8.95
N ASP A 161 6.21 -0.23 -8.27
CA ASP A 161 7.65 -0.06 -8.47
C ASP A 161 8.42 -0.54 -7.25
N PRO A 162 8.85 -1.82 -7.22
CA PRO A 162 9.54 -2.36 -6.08
C PRO A 162 10.93 -1.75 -5.85
N PHE A 163 11.53 -1.09 -6.85
CA PHE A 163 12.78 -0.36 -6.66
C PHE A 163 12.57 0.87 -5.78
N THR A 164 11.56 1.67 -6.08
CA THR A 164 11.17 2.80 -5.22
C THR A 164 10.63 2.30 -3.88
N GLY A 165 9.85 1.21 -3.88
CA GLY A 165 9.39 0.53 -2.67
C GLY A 165 10.54 0.14 -1.74
N LYS A 166 11.62 -0.44 -2.28
CA LYS A 166 12.82 -0.77 -1.49
C LYS A 166 13.46 0.47 -0.87
N LYS A 167 13.60 1.55 -1.63
CA LYS A 167 14.12 2.82 -1.10
C LYS A 167 13.26 3.39 0.01
N LEU A 168 11.93 3.32 -0.12
CA LEU A 168 11.02 3.75 0.93
C LEU A 168 11.19 2.94 2.21
N ILE A 169 11.35 1.61 2.10
CA ILE A 169 11.61 0.75 3.27
C ILE A 169 12.84 1.25 4.01
N GLU A 170 13.96 1.39 3.33
CA GLU A 170 15.21 1.75 3.98
C GLU A 170 15.18 3.20 4.52
N ALA A 171 14.69 4.15 3.71
CA ALA A 171 14.60 5.56 4.14
C ALA A 171 13.66 5.74 5.35
N SER A 172 12.50 5.10 5.35
CA SER A 172 11.56 5.20 6.47
C SER A 172 12.11 4.59 7.75
N GLN A 173 12.79 3.45 7.65
CA GLN A 173 13.45 2.83 8.81
C GLN A 173 14.54 3.75 9.38
N GLU A 174 15.36 4.34 8.53
CA GLU A 174 16.40 5.28 8.97
C GLU A 174 15.80 6.54 9.61
N LEU A 175 14.72 7.09 9.06
CA LEU A 175 14.00 8.23 9.64
C LEU A 175 13.49 7.93 11.05
N VAL A 176 12.94 6.73 11.26
CA VAL A 176 12.45 6.27 12.57
C VAL A 176 13.62 6.05 13.55
N GLU A 177 14.66 5.34 13.13
CA GLU A 177 15.84 5.03 13.94
C GLU A 177 16.58 6.30 14.42
N LEU A 178 16.64 7.31 13.55
CA LEU A 178 17.26 8.61 13.89
C LEU A 178 16.33 9.56 14.65
N GLY A 179 15.06 9.18 14.88
CA GLY A 179 14.08 10.02 15.58
C GLY A 179 13.74 11.31 14.83
N LEU A 180 13.82 11.30 13.50
CA LEU A 180 13.57 12.49 12.66
C LEU A 180 12.09 12.71 12.33
N VAL A 181 11.25 11.72 12.60
CA VAL A 181 9.81 11.75 12.34
C VAL A 181 9.02 11.46 13.61
N ASP A 182 7.90 12.16 13.79
CA ASP A 182 6.97 11.93 14.89
C ASP A 182 5.87 10.91 14.50
N SER A 183 5.52 10.87 13.22
CA SER A 183 4.50 9.99 12.68
C SER A 183 4.78 9.63 11.22
N LEU A 184 4.25 8.49 10.79
CA LEU A 184 4.31 7.99 9.43
C LEU A 184 2.92 7.50 8.99
N GLN A 185 2.60 7.76 7.73
CA GLN A 185 1.40 7.23 7.09
C GLN A 185 1.70 6.90 5.63
N ASP A 186 1.21 5.76 5.13
CA ASP A 186 1.27 5.46 3.71
C ASP A 186 0.17 6.19 2.92
N CYS A 187 0.40 6.40 1.64
CA CYS A 187 -0.61 6.88 0.71
C CYS A 187 -1.23 5.65 0.01
N GLY A 188 -2.16 5.00 0.69
CA GLY A 188 -2.90 3.85 0.18
C GLY A 188 -4.14 4.24 -0.62
N ALA A 189 -5.27 3.58 -0.34
CA ALA A 189 -6.56 3.89 -0.95
C ALA A 189 -6.97 5.36 -0.71
N ALA A 190 -7.46 6.02 -1.76
CA ALA A 190 -7.76 7.45 -1.79
C ALA A 190 -6.55 8.39 -1.50
N GLY A 191 -5.35 7.88 -1.61
CA GLY A 191 -4.10 8.63 -1.68
C GLY A 191 -3.86 9.62 -0.54
N LEU A 192 -3.54 10.87 -0.90
CA LEU A 192 -3.28 11.93 0.06
C LEU A 192 -4.51 12.27 0.92
N ALA A 193 -5.70 12.19 0.37
CA ALA A 193 -6.92 12.53 1.11
C ALA A 193 -7.09 11.63 2.34
N SER A 194 -6.92 10.32 2.21
CA SER A 194 -6.98 9.39 3.34
C SER A 194 -5.80 9.55 4.28
N ALA A 195 -4.58 9.60 3.76
CA ALA A 195 -3.38 9.73 4.57
C ALA A 195 -3.41 10.97 5.46
N LEU A 196 -3.75 12.12 4.91
CA LEU A 196 -3.83 13.39 5.64
C LEU A 196 -5.01 13.42 6.62
N ALA A 197 -6.17 12.83 6.24
CA ALA A 197 -7.31 12.72 7.15
C ALA A 197 -6.98 11.84 8.36
N GLU A 198 -6.25 10.74 8.17
CA GLU A 198 -5.80 9.89 9.27
C GLU A 198 -4.78 10.59 10.16
N MET A 199 -3.84 11.33 9.58
CA MET A 199 -2.89 12.14 10.33
C MET A 199 -3.57 13.26 11.14
N ALA A 200 -4.66 13.83 10.64
CA ALA A 200 -5.41 14.90 11.29
C ALA A 200 -6.45 14.42 12.33
N ARG A 201 -6.75 13.13 12.39
CA ARG A 201 -7.88 12.57 13.15
C ARG A 201 -7.88 12.89 14.65
N ASP A 202 -6.72 13.02 15.26
CA ASP A 202 -6.58 13.17 16.71
C ASP A 202 -6.52 14.63 17.18
N GLY A 203 -7.16 15.56 16.44
CA GLY A 203 -7.40 16.92 16.87
C GLY A 203 -6.48 18.00 16.30
N ALA A 204 -5.67 17.67 15.32
CA ALA A 204 -4.94 18.63 14.49
C ALA A 204 -5.65 18.81 13.16
N GLY A 205 -5.61 20.03 12.59
CA GLY A 205 -5.94 20.27 11.19
C GLY A 205 -4.70 20.13 10.32
N VAL A 206 -4.90 20.07 9.01
CA VAL A 206 -3.81 20.04 8.02
C VAL A 206 -4.09 21.13 6.98
N ASP A 207 -3.09 21.96 6.73
CA ASP A 207 -3.05 22.89 5.59
C ASP A 207 -2.20 22.25 4.49
N VAL A 208 -2.73 22.17 3.28
CA VAL A 208 -2.09 21.46 2.16
C VAL A 208 -1.89 22.40 0.98
N GLU A 209 -0.65 22.58 0.57
CA GLU A 209 -0.26 23.31 -0.63
C GLU A 209 -0.10 22.31 -1.78
N LEU A 210 -1.19 22.05 -2.53
CA LEU A 210 -1.20 21.03 -3.58
C LEU A 210 -0.22 21.33 -4.73
N ASP A 211 0.08 22.61 -4.96
CA ASP A 211 1.07 23.03 -5.96
C ASP A 211 2.50 22.59 -5.62
N GLN A 212 2.76 22.15 -4.39
CA GLN A 212 4.04 21.62 -3.96
C GLN A 212 4.16 20.10 -4.17
N VAL A 213 3.07 19.43 -4.51
CA VAL A 213 3.09 17.97 -4.74
C VAL A 213 3.82 17.68 -6.05
N PRO A 214 4.90 16.85 -6.05
CA PRO A 214 5.59 16.48 -7.27
C PRO A 214 4.70 15.64 -8.19
N LEU A 215 4.40 16.14 -9.36
CA LEU A 215 3.55 15.47 -10.35
C LEU A 215 4.40 14.73 -11.39
N ARG A 216 3.88 13.59 -11.86
CA ARG A 216 4.43 12.82 -12.97
C ARG A 216 3.81 13.23 -14.31
N GLU A 217 2.61 13.75 -14.26
CA GLU A 217 1.80 14.14 -15.42
C GLU A 217 1.42 15.60 -15.31
N ASP A 218 1.38 16.30 -16.44
CA ASP A 218 0.85 17.65 -16.52
C ASP A 218 -0.69 17.61 -16.42
N ASP A 219 -1.28 18.75 -16.08
CA ASP A 219 -2.74 18.99 -16.08
C ASP A 219 -3.56 18.10 -15.10
N LEU A 220 -2.97 17.67 -13.95
CA LEU A 220 -3.76 17.08 -12.88
C LEU A 220 -4.57 18.17 -12.17
N GLU A 221 -5.87 17.93 -12.06
CA GLU A 221 -6.75 18.77 -11.25
C GLU A 221 -6.47 18.56 -9.74
N PRO A 222 -6.68 19.57 -8.90
CA PRO A 222 -6.40 19.46 -7.45
C PRO A 222 -7.06 18.26 -6.77
N TRP A 223 -8.28 17.90 -7.15
CA TRP A 223 -8.97 16.75 -6.61
C TRP A 223 -8.33 15.43 -7.07
N GLU A 224 -7.81 15.35 -8.29
CA GLU A 224 -7.07 14.18 -8.79
C GLU A 224 -5.79 13.97 -7.98
N VAL A 225 -5.05 15.03 -7.69
CA VAL A 225 -3.85 14.98 -6.83
C VAL A 225 -4.19 14.41 -5.45
N MET A 226 -5.31 14.85 -4.86
CA MET A 226 -5.73 14.40 -3.53
C MET A 226 -6.13 12.94 -3.47
N ILE A 227 -6.83 12.42 -4.47
CA ILE A 227 -7.35 11.05 -4.47
C ILE A 227 -6.56 10.06 -5.32
N SER A 228 -5.48 10.50 -5.96
CA SER A 228 -4.57 9.63 -6.69
C SER A 228 -4.04 8.53 -5.79
N GLU A 229 -4.05 7.29 -6.28
CA GLU A 229 -3.52 6.11 -5.61
C GLU A 229 -2.16 5.69 -6.20
N SER A 230 -1.38 6.65 -6.73
CA SER A 230 0.00 6.36 -7.16
C SER A 230 0.76 5.69 -6.04
N GLN A 231 1.37 4.56 -6.37
CA GLN A 231 2.04 3.70 -5.41
C GLN A 231 3.37 4.30 -4.92
N GLU A 232 3.97 3.69 -3.94
CA GLU A 232 5.29 4.06 -3.36
C GLU A 232 5.37 5.52 -2.89
N ARG A 233 4.33 5.99 -2.20
CA ARG A 233 4.32 7.31 -1.54
C ARG A 233 3.99 7.16 -0.06
N MET A 234 4.62 7.98 0.76
CA MET A 234 4.38 8.07 2.20
C MET A 234 4.38 9.52 2.66
N CYS A 235 3.68 9.78 3.77
CA CYS A 235 3.69 11.03 4.51
C CYS A 235 4.38 10.85 5.86
N ALA A 236 5.21 11.81 6.22
CA ALA A 236 5.89 11.85 7.51
C ALA A 236 5.67 13.20 8.19
#